data_0963b5b4d62488a69ceba92a59049f68
#
_entry.id   0963b5b4d62488a69ceba92a59049f68
#
_cell.length_a   1.000
_cell.length_b   1.000
_cell.length_c   1.000
_cell.angle_alpha   90.00
_cell.angle_beta   90.00
_cell.angle_gamma   90.00
#
_symmetry.space_group_name_H-M   'P 1'
#
loop_
_entity.id
_entity.type
_entity.pdbx_description
1 polymer ?
#
loop_
_entity_poly.entity_id
_entity_poly.type
_entity_poly.pdbx_seq_one_letter_code
_entity_poly.pdbx_strand_id
1 'polypeptide(L)'
;IPSETYFMVDGDERVFTVASSKVLNYSNNVTDFFNRTIIAEPSEEEMPTVESIRIKREDIDYDIYIEYDERTADPDYQGGTASSHLMLEPVKCYMGFESADNTINGLFGLYCQDFYKAHPDESDMAEAGLTEPFCTVEMVCDNGTTYKFSMSEAFTNDDDVKCHYFMIEGIDVIYIVSAETAVWATVNPIEITSRSVFGSTVWDVRELKISGKDIADKVLTGDGTSREDYVAK
;
A
#
# COMPACT_ATOMS: atom_id res chain seq x y z
N ILE A 1 -9.98 -19.69 -33.61
CA ILE A 1 -9.96 -18.42 -34.32
C ILE A 1 -9.73 -18.72 -35.80
N PRO A 2 -10.52 -18.16 -36.73
CA PRO A 2 -10.30 -18.36 -38.18
C PRO A 2 -8.90 -17.82 -38.52
N SER A 3 -8.22 -18.47 -39.45
CA SER A 3 -6.87 -18.07 -39.89
C SER A 3 -6.86 -16.80 -40.75
N GLU A 4 -8.01 -16.44 -41.28
CA GLU A 4 -8.18 -15.27 -42.18
C GLU A 4 -9.41 -14.44 -41.77
N THR A 5 -9.29 -13.14 -41.92
CA THR A 5 -10.35 -12.15 -41.68
C THR A 5 -10.59 -11.36 -42.95
N TYR A 6 -11.86 -11.10 -43.29
CA TYR A 6 -12.23 -10.22 -44.39
C TYR A 6 -12.27 -8.77 -43.92
N PHE A 7 -11.73 -7.85 -44.72
CA PHE A 7 -11.82 -6.42 -44.45
C PHE A 7 -12.05 -5.61 -45.75
N MET A 8 -12.60 -4.45 -45.57
CA MET A 8 -12.80 -3.46 -46.65
C MET A 8 -12.15 -2.15 -46.25
N VAL A 9 -11.65 -1.42 -47.20
CA VAL A 9 -11.19 -0.04 -47.04
C VAL A 9 -12.31 0.89 -47.45
N ASP A 10 -12.58 1.91 -46.68
CA ASP A 10 -13.61 2.89 -47.01
C ASP A 10 -13.30 3.55 -48.35
N GLY A 11 -14.29 3.59 -49.23
CA GLY A 11 -14.15 4.07 -50.60
C GLY A 11 -13.59 3.04 -51.61
N ASP A 12 -13.34 1.77 -51.20
CA ASP A 12 -12.95 0.67 -52.08
C ASP A 12 -14.00 -0.45 -52.03
N GLU A 13 -14.58 -0.82 -53.19
CA GLU A 13 -15.61 -1.87 -53.26
C GLU A 13 -15.05 -3.30 -53.12
N ARG A 14 -13.73 -3.45 -53.07
CA ARG A 14 -13.09 -4.76 -52.97
C ARG A 14 -13.06 -5.27 -51.54
N VAL A 15 -13.27 -6.56 -51.40
CA VAL A 15 -13.10 -7.29 -50.16
C VAL A 15 -11.73 -7.95 -50.18
N PHE A 16 -10.96 -7.72 -49.15
CA PHE A 16 -9.63 -8.29 -48.97
C PHE A 16 -9.66 -9.36 -47.91
N THR A 17 -8.78 -10.34 -47.99
CA THR A 17 -8.47 -11.28 -46.90
C THR A 17 -7.10 -10.97 -46.35
N VAL A 18 -7.00 -11.04 -45.03
CA VAL A 18 -5.74 -10.85 -44.29
C VAL A 18 -5.65 -11.90 -43.20
N ALA A 19 -4.44 -12.30 -42.86
CA ALA A 19 -4.25 -13.17 -41.72
C ALA A 19 -4.84 -12.55 -40.45
N SER A 20 -5.70 -13.29 -39.74
CA SER A 20 -6.40 -12.79 -38.52
C SER A 20 -5.44 -12.21 -37.50
N SER A 21 -4.21 -12.77 -37.40
CA SER A 21 -3.15 -12.25 -36.52
C SER A 21 -2.73 -10.80 -36.80
N LYS A 22 -2.98 -10.29 -38.02
CA LYS A 22 -2.64 -8.90 -38.38
C LYS A 22 -3.70 -7.89 -38.01
N VAL A 23 -4.93 -8.35 -37.77
CA VAL A 23 -6.08 -7.50 -37.41
C VAL A 23 -6.56 -7.73 -35.97
N LEU A 24 -5.94 -8.64 -35.21
CA LEU A 24 -6.28 -8.92 -33.83
C LEU A 24 -6.31 -7.66 -32.97
N ASN A 25 -5.36 -6.75 -33.16
CA ASN A 25 -5.29 -5.51 -32.39
C ASN A 25 -6.49 -4.56 -32.62
N TYR A 26 -7.19 -4.70 -33.75
CA TYR A 26 -8.39 -3.89 -34.02
C TYR A 26 -9.67 -4.46 -33.41
N SER A 27 -9.61 -5.69 -32.88
CA SER A 27 -10.70 -6.32 -32.12
C SER A 27 -10.52 -6.22 -30.62
N ASN A 28 -9.45 -5.61 -30.16
CA ASN A 28 -9.19 -5.38 -28.74
C ASN A 28 -10.21 -4.38 -28.17
N ASN A 29 -10.57 -4.55 -26.91
CA ASN A 29 -11.33 -3.56 -26.16
C ASN A 29 -10.46 -2.34 -25.85
N VAL A 30 -11.08 -1.21 -25.57
CA VAL A 30 -10.37 0.01 -25.16
C VAL A 30 -9.46 -0.25 -23.95
N THR A 31 -9.90 -1.09 -23.03
CA THR A 31 -9.15 -1.49 -21.83
C THR A 31 -7.86 -2.24 -22.12
N ASP A 32 -7.76 -2.93 -23.27
CA ASP A 32 -6.53 -3.64 -23.67
C ASP A 32 -5.37 -2.69 -24.00
N PHE A 33 -5.66 -1.39 -24.16
CA PHE A 33 -4.67 -0.34 -24.46
C PHE A 33 -4.26 0.45 -23.22
N PHE A 34 -4.90 0.26 -22.07
CA PHE A 34 -4.53 0.94 -20.84
C PHE A 34 -3.29 0.33 -20.19
N ASN A 35 -2.49 1.18 -19.58
CA ASN A 35 -1.41 0.73 -18.72
C ASN A 35 -2.01 0.18 -17.41
N ARG A 36 -1.69 -1.05 -17.06
CA ARG A 36 -2.17 -1.69 -15.83
C ARG A 36 -1.45 -1.19 -14.58
N THR A 37 -0.33 -0.50 -14.71
CA THR A 37 0.32 0.20 -13.60
C THR A 37 -0.43 1.51 -13.34
N ILE A 38 -1.05 1.62 -12.19
CA ILE A 38 -1.87 2.80 -11.81
C ILE A 38 -0.97 3.99 -11.52
N ILE A 39 0.02 3.80 -10.67
CA ILE A 39 1.09 4.78 -10.41
C ILE A 39 2.42 4.10 -10.73
N ALA A 40 3.21 4.74 -11.60
CA ALA A 40 4.53 4.23 -11.93
C ALA A 40 5.42 4.16 -10.68
N GLU A 41 6.22 3.11 -10.57
CA GLU A 41 7.26 3.02 -9.56
C GLU A 41 8.38 3.99 -9.93
N PRO A 42 8.70 4.98 -9.06
CA PRO A 42 9.83 5.86 -9.28
C PRO A 42 11.17 5.08 -9.22
N SER A 43 12.23 5.62 -9.80
CA SER A 43 13.57 5.09 -9.55
C SER A 43 13.98 5.30 -8.08
N GLU A 44 14.94 4.52 -7.58
CA GLU A 44 15.39 4.65 -6.18
C GLU A 44 15.82 6.09 -5.82
N GLU A 45 16.39 6.83 -6.78
CA GLU A 45 16.83 8.22 -6.59
C GLU A 45 15.67 9.23 -6.60
N GLU A 46 14.53 8.87 -7.18
CA GLU A 46 13.34 9.72 -7.34
C GLU A 46 12.19 9.30 -6.42
N MET A 47 12.36 8.22 -5.66
CA MET A 47 11.34 7.72 -4.73
C MET A 47 11.06 8.79 -3.67
N PRO A 48 9.84 9.35 -3.62
CA PRO A 48 9.53 10.35 -2.62
C PRO A 48 9.40 9.68 -1.25
N THR A 49 9.75 10.43 -0.20
CA THR A 49 9.42 10.03 1.16
C THR A 49 7.95 10.31 1.41
N VAL A 50 7.23 9.31 1.87
CA VAL A 50 5.85 9.49 2.30
C VAL A 50 5.86 10.20 3.66
N GLU A 51 5.40 11.44 3.72
CA GLU A 51 5.37 12.24 4.96
C GLU A 51 4.21 11.82 5.88
N SER A 52 3.04 11.52 5.28
CA SER A 52 1.92 11.06 6.06
C SER A 52 0.94 10.22 5.25
N ILE A 53 0.24 9.32 5.94
CA ILE A 53 -0.87 8.54 5.41
C ILE A 53 -2.01 8.58 6.41
N ARG A 54 -3.21 8.89 5.92
CA ARG A 54 -4.46 8.77 6.67
C ARG A 54 -5.39 7.80 5.96
N ILE A 55 -5.79 6.75 6.66
CA ILE A 55 -6.70 5.72 6.17
C ILE A 55 -7.98 5.80 6.99
N LYS A 56 -9.12 5.92 6.31
CA LYS A 56 -10.46 5.84 6.90
C LYS A 56 -11.18 4.66 6.33
N ARG A 57 -11.83 3.88 7.18
CA ARG A 57 -12.58 2.70 6.78
C ARG A 57 -13.93 2.65 7.49
N GLU A 58 -14.93 2.13 6.81
CA GLU A 58 -16.29 2.04 7.35
C GLU A 58 -16.40 1.01 8.51
N ASP A 59 -15.56 -0.04 8.49
CA ASP A 59 -15.60 -1.14 9.48
C ASP A 59 -14.92 -0.83 10.82
N ILE A 60 -14.25 0.34 10.95
CA ILE A 60 -13.58 0.78 12.18
C ILE A 60 -14.01 2.20 12.54
N ASP A 61 -14.03 2.50 13.84
CA ASP A 61 -14.48 3.78 14.39
C ASP A 61 -13.33 4.78 14.68
N TYR A 62 -12.15 4.51 14.12
CA TYR A 62 -10.97 5.36 14.24
C TYR A 62 -10.24 5.46 12.89
N ASP A 63 -9.51 6.55 12.69
CA ASP A 63 -8.58 6.69 11.57
C ASP A 63 -7.28 5.92 11.88
N ILE A 64 -6.62 5.42 10.85
CA ILE A 64 -5.22 4.99 10.96
C ILE A 64 -4.39 6.15 10.39
N TYR A 65 -3.59 6.78 11.25
CA TYR A 65 -2.75 7.90 10.85
C TYR A 65 -1.27 7.61 11.13
N ILE A 66 -0.49 7.66 10.09
CA ILE A 66 0.94 7.34 10.08
C ILE A 66 1.68 8.59 9.60
N GLU A 67 2.80 8.89 10.23
CA GLU A 67 3.61 10.07 9.93
C GLU A 67 5.10 9.72 9.91
N TYR A 68 5.84 10.34 9.01
CA TYR A 68 7.31 10.23 8.97
C TYR A 68 7.92 10.87 10.22
N ASP A 69 8.87 10.19 10.83
CA ASP A 69 9.62 10.72 11.98
C ASP A 69 10.96 11.29 11.48
N GLU A 70 11.00 12.60 11.27
CA GLU A 70 12.21 13.30 10.79
C GLU A 70 13.46 13.02 11.62
N ARG A 71 13.30 12.65 12.91
CA ARG A 71 14.43 12.31 13.79
C ARG A 71 15.18 11.08 13.28
N THR A 72 14.51 10.18 12.56
CA THR A 72 15.13 8.97 12.01
C THR A 72 16.10 9.25 10.88
N ALA A 73 16.08 10.45 10.30
CA ALA A 73 17.07 10.90 9.33
C ALA A 73 18.44 11.23 9.97
N ASP A 74 18.47 11.45 11.31
CA ASP A 74 19.71 11.65 12.05
C ASP A 74 20.38 10.28 12.32
N PRO A 75 21.56 10.00 11.77
CA PRO A 75 22.27 8.73 12.00
C PRO A 75 22.63 8.48 13.47
N ASP A 76 22.66 9.52 14.30
CA ASP A 76 22.93 9.42 15.74
C ASP A 76 21.64 9.20 16.57
N TYR A 77 20.45 9.26 15.94
CA TYR A 77 19.19 9.03 16.61
C TYR A 77 18.93 7.54 16.87
N GLN A 78 18.89 7.18 18.15
CA GLN A 78 18.72 5.79 18.59
C GLN A 78 17.30 5.41 19.04
N GLY A 79 16.35 6.32 18.91
CA GLY A 79 14.96 6.13 19.38
C GLY A 79 14.05 5.34 18.44
N GLY A 80 14.34 5.36 17.13
CA GLY A 80 13.50 4.72 16.11
C GLY A 80 14.19 3.53 15.46
N THR A 81 13.92 2.34 15.94
CA THR A 81 14.70 1.17 15.51
C THR A 81 14.03 0.26 14.52
N ALA A 82 12.79 0.51 14.17
CA ALA A 82 12.04 -0.41 13.34
C ALA A 82 11.68 0.19 11.99
N SER A 83 11.30 1.46 11.96
CA SER A 83 10.89 2.16 10.73
C SER A 83 11.10 3.66 10.91
N SER A 84 11.19 4.35 9.78
CA SER A 84 11.18 5.82 9.75
C SER A 84 9.80 6.42 10.04
N HIS A 85 8.78 5.63 10.24
CA HIS A 85 7.40 6.10 10.41
C HIS A 85 6.84 5.72 11.78
N LEU A 86 5.98 6.62 12.28
CA LEU A 86 5.20 6.47 13.50
C LEU A 86 3.72 6.39 13.14
N MET A 87 3.01 5.41 13.65
CA MET A 87 1.56 5.49 13.75
C MET A 87 1.22 6.39 14.92
N LEU A 88 0.36 7.38 14.71
CA LEU A 88 -0.13 8.31 15.72
C LEU A 88 -1.54 7.96 16.19
N GLU A 89 -2.35 7.40 15.30
CA GLU A 89 -3.70 6.92 15.54
C GLU A 89 -3.85 5.50 15.00
N PRO A 90 -4.51 4.58 15.71
CA PRO A 90 -5.20 4.75 17.00
C PRO A 90 -4.26 4.76 18.22
N VAL A 91 -3.03 4.33 18.06
CA VAL A 91 -2.04 4.24 19.16
C VAL A 91 -0.67 4.69 18.68
N LYS A 92 -0.02 5.55 19.44
CA LYS A 92 1.32 6.03 19.09
C LYS A 92 2.37 4.92 19.28
N CYS A 93 2.94 4.46 18.17
CA CYS A 93 3.99 3.44 18.15
C CYS A 93 4.79 3.49 16.84
N TYR A 94 6.00 2.96 16.85
CA TYR A 94 6.77 2.79 15.62
C TYR A 94 6.17 1.71 14.73
N MET A 95 6.24 1.93 13.44
CA MET A 95 5.84 0.96 12.43
C MET A 95 6.87 -0.18 12.32
N GLY A 96 6.44 -1.35 11.92
CA GLY A 96 7.34 -2.44 11.54
C GLY A 96 7.94 -2.18 10.16
N PHE A 97 9.24 -2.41 10.01
CA PHE A 97 9.94 -2.12 8.75
C PHE A 97 9.33 -2.88 7.55
N GLU A 98 9.25 -4.21 7.64
CA GLU A 98 8.71 -5.03 6.55
C GLU A 98 7.17 -5.04 6.53
N SER A 99 6.53 -5.10 7.71
CA SER A 99 5.08 -5.25 7.82
C SER A 99 4.30 -3.99 7.42
N ALA A 100 4.92 -2.82 7.49
CA ALA A 100 4.28 -1.56 7.14
C ALA A 100 4.62 -1.07 5.72
N ASP A 101 5.60 -1.66 5.06
CA ASP A 101 6.12 -1.17 3.78
C ASP A 101 5.02 -1.06 2.71
N ASN A 102 4.21 -2.10 2.54
CA ASN A 102 3.10 -2.06 1.59
C ASN A 102 2.03 -1.00 1.95
N THR A 103 1.86 -0.69 3.23
CA THR A 103 0.94 0.38 3.65
C THR A 103 1.50 1.76 3.32
N ILE A 104 2.81 1.94 3.45
CA ILE A 104 3.50 3.22 3.23
C ILE A 104 3.80 3.42 1.75
N ASN A 105 4.43 2.45 1.11
CA ASN A 105 4.97 2.58 -0.25
C ASN A 105 4.17 1.85 -1.34
N GLY A 106 3.20 1.02 -0.97
CA GLY A 106 2.50 0.12 -1.89
C GLY A 106 1.68 0.78 -3.00
N LEU A 107 1.51 2.11 -2.98
CA LEU A 107 0.89 2.85 -4.08
C LEU A 107 1.84 2.96 -5.29
N PHE A 108 3.15 3.05 -5.04
CA PHE A 108 4.15 3.14 -6.09
C PHE A 108 4.34 1.76 -6.74
N GLY A 109 4.10 1.69 -8.03
CA GLY A 109 4.09 0.42 -8.76
C GLY A 109 2.79 -0.38 -8.63
N LEU A 110 1.73 0.18 -8.01
CA LEU A 110 0.46 -0.52 -7.87
C LEU A 110 -0.09 -0.94 -9.23
N TYR A 111 -0.35 -2.24 -9.35
CA TYR A 111 -0.81 -2.89 -10.57
C TYR A 111 -2.26 -3.34 -10.44
N CYS A 112 -3.12 -2.99 -11.41
CA CYS A 112 -4.50 -3.45 -11.43
C CYS A 112 -4.62 -4.84 -12.06
N GLN A 113 -5.56 -5.63 -11.57
CA GLN A 113 -5.93 -6.93 -12.16
C GLN A 113 -6.68 -6.71 -13.47
N ASP A 114 -7.62 -5.74 -13.46
CA ASP A 114 -8.43 -5.40 -14.61
C ASP A 114 -8.98 -3.96 -14.49
N PHE A 115 -9.73 -3.54 -15.48
CA PHE A 115 -10.43 -2.26 -15.55
C PHE A 115 -11.93 -2.51 -15.47
N TYR A 116 -12.60 -1.73 -14.62
CA TYR A 116 -14.06 -1.76 -14.59
C TYR A 116 -14.64 -0.76 -15.58
N LYS A 117 -14.23 0.51 -15.50
CA LYS A 117 -14.80 1.58 -16.30
C LYS A 117 -13.81 2.72 -16.55
N ALA A 118 -13.76 3.18 -17.81
CA ALA A 118 -13.15 4.46 -18.16
C ALA A 118 -14.24 5.51 -18.28
N HIS A 119 -13.96 6.73 -17.82
CA HIS A 119 -14.91 7.85 -17.76
C HIS A 119 -16.21 7.45 -17.02
N PRO A 120 -16.12 7.05 -15.73
CA PRO A 120 -17.28 6.59 -14.96
C PRO A 120 -18.25 7.76 -14.74
N ASP A 121 -19.53 7.48 -14.87
CA ASP A 121 -20.60 8.38 -14.47
C ASP A 121 -21.06 8.09 -13.01
N GLU A 122 -22.05 8.85 -12.53
CA GLU A 122 -22.58 8.67 -11.17
C GLU A 122 -23.18 7.26 -10.95
N SER A 123 -23.74 6.63 -12.00
CA SER A 123 -24.28 5.27 -11.92
C SER A 123 -23.17 4.25 -11.82
N ASP A 124 -22.11 4.40 -12.59
CA ASP A 124 -20.92 3.53 -12.54
C ASP A 124 -20.25 3.61 -11.16
N MET A 125 -20.14 4.83 -10.60
CA MET A 125 -19.60 5.06 -9.26
C MET A 125 -20.46 4.41 -8.17
N ALA A 126 -21.78 4.49 -8.28
CA ALA A 126 -22.69 3.86 -7.33
C ALA A 126 -22.65 2.32 -7.43
N GLU A 127 -22.59 1.76 -8.64
CA GLU A 127 -22.49 0.31 -8.88
C GLU A 127 -21.17 -0.25 -8.34
N ALA A 128 -20.07 0.49 -8.50
CA ALA A 128 -18.78 0.13 -7.96
C ALA A 128 -18.65 0.36 -6.43
N GLY A 129 -19.66 0.94 -5.76
CA GLY A 129 -19.59 1.26 -4.34
C GLY A 129 -18.57 2.36 -3.99
N LEU A 130 -18.31 3.28 -4.94
CA LEU A 130 -17.33 4.36 -4.79
C LEU A 130 -17.99 5.73 -4.53
N THR A 131 -19.33 5.81 -4.54
CA THR A 131 -20.05 7.02 -4.10
C THR A 131 -19.91 7.23 -2.59
N GLU A 132 -19.99 6.15 -1.82
CA GLU A 132 -19.69 6.07 -0.40
C GLU A 132 -18.65 4.95 -0.22
N PRO A 133 -17.36 5.25 -0.41
CA PRO A 133 -16.34 4.21 -0.45
C PRO A 133 -16.08 3.60 0.92
N PHE A 134 -15.90 2.29 0.96
CA PHE A 134 -15.53 1.53 2.16
C PHE A 134 -14.22 2.01 2.79
N CYS A 135 -13.25 2.37 1.95
CA CYS A 135 -11.94 2.85 2.40
C CYS A 135 -11.53 4.08 1.59
N THR A 136 -11.03 5.10 2.29
CA THR A 136 -10.40 6.28 1.69
C THR A 136 -9.01 6.48 2.26
N VAL A 137 -8.07 6.86 1.41
CA VAL A 137 -6.68 7.11 1.79
C VAL A 137 -6.24 8.45 1.26
N GLU A 138 -5.59 9.23 2.13
CA GLU A 138 -4.84 10.41 1.77
C GLU A 138 -3.37 10.19 2.11
N MET A 139 -2.51 10.29 1.11
CA MET A 139 -1.06 10.11 1.22
C MET A 139 -0.36 11.39 0.78
N VAL A 140 0.49 11.94 1.63
CA VAL A 140 1.27 13.16 1.37
C VAL A 140 2.74 12.77 1.26
N CYS A 141 3.43 13.30 0.25
CA CYS A 141 4.84 13.05 0.01
C CYS A 141 5.68 14.34 0.17
N ASP A 142 6.96 14.19 0.48
CA ASP A 142 7.94 15.27 0.69
C ASP A 142 8.16 16.17 -0.55
N ASN A 143 7.90 15.63 -1.73
CA ASN A 143 7.91 16.39 -2.98
C ASN A 143 6.68 17.30 -3.19
N GLY A 144 5.77 17.36 -2.20
CA GLY A 144 4.52 18.12 -2.23
C GLY A 144 3.37 17.46 -2.98
N THR A 145 3.56 16.23 -3.48
CA THR A 145 2.48 15.48 -4.12
C THR A 145 1.54 14.89 -3.07
N THR A 146 0.24 15.00 -3.30
CA THR A 146 -0.79 14.37 -2.48
C THR A 146 -1.58 13.39 -3.35
N TYR A 147 -1.66 12.16 -2.92
CA TYR A 147 -2.49 11.14 -3.54
C TYR A 147 -3.74 10.92 -2.68
N LYS A 148 -4.91 10.97 -3.31
CA LYS A 148 -6.19 10.63 -2.68
C LYS A 148 -6.83 9.52 -3.49
N PHE A 149 -7.13 8.43 -2.83
CA PHE A 149 -7.73 7.28 -3.49
C PHE A 149 -8.77 6.59 -2.58
N SER A 150 -9.65 5.88 -3.22
CA SER A 150 -10.78 5.22 -2.56
C SER A 150 -10.95 3.80 -3.07
N MET A 151 -11.51 2.95 -2.22
CA MET A 151 -11.77 1.55 -2.50
C MET A 151 -13.16 1.16 -2.02
N SER A 152 -13.82 0.30 -2.80
CA SER A 152 -15.08 -0.33 -2.42
C SER A 152 -14.88 -1.38 -1.34
N GLU A 153 -15.98 -1.95 -0.83
CA GLU A 153 -15.93 -3.25 -0.19
C GLU A 153 -15.30 -4.31 -1.10
N ALA A 154 -14.77 -5.38 -0.48
CA ALA A 154 -14.19 -6.47 -1.23
C ALA A 154 -15.26 -7.29 -1.96
N PHE A 155 -14.96 -7.66 -3.19
CA PHE A 155 -15.74 -8.63 -3.96
C PHE A 155 -14.82 -9.74 -4.51
N THR A 156 -15.40 -10.82 -4.99
CA THR A 156 -14.65 -11.89 -5.65
C THR A 156 -14.89 -11.79 -7.15
N ASN A 157 -13.81 -11.73 -7.94
CA ASN A 157 -13.90 -11.69 -9.38
C ASN A 157 -14.13 -13.08 -10.00
N ASP A 158 -14.25 -13.16 -11.32
CA ASP A 158 -14.51 -14.42 -12.05
C ASP A 158 -13.37 -15.45 -11.93
N ASP A 159 -12.16 -15.01 -11.55
CA ASP A 159 -10.99 -15.86 -11.32
C ASP A 159 -10.85 -16.31 -9.85
N ASP A 160 -11.90 -16.10 -9.04
CA ASP A 160 -11.95 -16.43 -7.60
C ASP A 160 -10.91 -15.64 -6.76
N VAL A 161 -10.51 -14.45 -7.24
CA VAL A 161 -9.60 -13.53 -6.55
C VAL A 161 -10.39 -12.47 -5.82
N LYS A 162 -10.03 -12.20 -4.56
CA LYS A 162 -10.58 -11.11 -3.77
C LYS A 162 -10.05 -9.76 -4.28
N CYS A 163 -10.93 -8.88 -4.66
CA CYS A 163 -10.61 -7.59 -5.28
C CYS A 163 -11.42 -6.45 -4.66
N HIS A 164 -10.97 -5.22 -4.94
CA HIS A 164 -11.70 -3.99 -4.70
C HIS A 164 -11.80 -3.20 -5.99
N TYR A 165 -12.89 -2.46 -6.18
CA TYR A 165 -12.88 -1.33 -7.09
C TYR A 165 -12.03 -0.23 -6.48
N PHE A 166 -11.18 0.38 -7.29
CA PHE A 166 -10.20 1.38 -6.88
C PHE A 166 -10.25 2.59 -7.80
N MET A 167 -10.26 3.76 -7.22
CA MET A 167 -10.17 5.03 -7.94
C MET A 167 -9.21 5.97 -7.24
N ILE A 168 -8.41 6.70 -8.02
CA ILE A 168 -7.47 7.72 -7.53
C ILE A 168 -7.82 9.07 -8.13
N GLU A 169 -7.76 10.12 -7.34
CA GLU A 169 -8.04 11.47 -7.77
C GLU A 169 -7.12 11.90 -8.93
N GLY A 170 -7.72 12.50 -9.95
CA GLY A 170 -7.01 12.94 -11.15
C GLY A 170 -6.91 11.89 -12.27
N ILE A 171 -7.33 10.64 -12.02
CA ILE A 171 -7.41 9.59 -13.06
C ILE A 171 -8.88 9.16 -13.19
N ASP A 172 -9.44 9.37 -14.37
CA ASP A 172 -10.86 9.13 -14.67
C ASP A 172 -11.10 7.67 -15.10
N VAL A 173 -10.71 6.74 -14.23
CA VAL A 173 -10.82 5.29 -14.43
C VAL A 173 -11.11 4.59 -13.11
N ILE A 174 -12.05 3.66 -13.12
CA ILE A 174 -12.23 2.68 -12.04
C ILE A 174 -11.44 1.43 -12.37
N TYR A 175 -10.50 1.09 -11.51
CA TYR A 175 -9.66 -0.10 -11.61
C TYR A 175 -10.21 -1.24 -10.74
N ILE A 176 -9.82 -2.47 -11.06
CA ILE A 176 -9.98 -3.63 -10.19
C ILE A 176 -8.60 -3.98 -9.65
N VAL A 177 -8.41 -3.91 -8.34
CA VAL A 177 -7.15 -4.23 -7.67
C VAL A 177 -7.31 -5.43 -6.74
N SER A 178 -6.28 -6.24 -6.63
CA SER A 178 -6.28 -7.36 -5.68
C SER A 178 -6.28 -6.85 -4.25
N ALA A 179 -7.06 -7.48 -3.36
CA ALA A 179 -7.06 -7.18 -1.94
C ALA A 179 -5.70 -7.49 -1.26
N GLU A 180 -4.86 -8.31 -1.88
CA GLU A 180 -3.50 -8.59 -1.38
C GLU A 180 -2.55 -7.41 -1.62
N THR A 181 -2.75 -6.64 -2.69
CA THR A 181 -1.92 -5.47 -3.02
C THR A 181 -2.51 -4.17 -2.49
N ALA A 182 -3.83 -4.05 -2.48
CA ALA A 182 -4.56 -2.89 -1.96
C ALA A 182 -4.78 -3.01 -0.43
N VAL A 183 -3.69 -3.11 0.31
CA VAL A 183 -3.69 -3.46 1.75
C VAL A 183 -4.44 -2.48 2.64
N TRP A 184 -4.64 -1.23 2.20
CA TRP A 184 -5.28 -0.18 3.01
C TRP A 184 -6.72 -0.53 3.42
N ALA A 185 -7.44 -1.27 2.59
CA ALA A 185 -8.79 -1.72 2.89
C ALA A 185 -8.86 -2.80 3.99
N THR A 186 -7.76 -3.46 4.29
CA THR A 186 -7.71 -4.59 5.23
C THR A 186 -6.66 -4.44 6.32
N VAL A 187 -5.82 -3.42 6.26
CA VAL A 187 -4.71 -3.24 7.19
C VAL A 187 -5.16 -3.26 8.65
N ASN A 188 -4.47 -4.07 9.45
CA ASN A 188 -4.67 -4.13 10.90
C ASN A 188 -3.52 -3.37 11.58
N PRO A 189 -3.81 -2.30 12.36
CA PRO A 189 -2.79 -1.51 13.04
C PRO A 189 -1.80 -2.35 13.85
N ILE A 190 -2.27 -3.42 14.51
CA ILE A 190 -1.41 -4.28 15.35
C ILE A 190 -0.38 -5.05 14.50
N GLU A 191 -0.75 -5.44 13.28
CA GLU A 191 0.11 -6.24 12.41
C GLU A 191 1.23 -5.42 11.77
N ILE A 192 0.99 -4.13 11.55
CA ILE A 192 1.96 -3.22 10.94
C ILE A 192 2.83 -2.47 11.96
N THR A 193 2.59 -2.67 13.27
CA THR A 193 3.44 -2.08 14.31
C THR A 193 4.72 -2.87 14.52
N SER A 194 5.76 -2.15 14.98
CA SER A 194 7.00 -2.78 15.41
C SER A 194 6.77 -3.69 16.62
N ARG A 195 7.30 -4.88 16.55
CA ARG A 195 7.36 -5.81 17.70
C ARG A 195 8.53 -5.51 18.64
N SER A 196 9.40 -4.56 18.25
CA SER A 196 10.50 -4.11 19.08
C SER A 196 9.99 -3.16 20.16
N VAL A 197 9.93 -3.61 21.38
CA VAL A 197 9.47 -2.81 22.53
C VAL A 197 10.53 -1.77 22.94
N PHE A 198 11.81 -2.08 22.69
CA PHE A 198 12.94 -1.21 23.01
C PHE A 198 13.82 -1.05 21.78
N GLY A 199 14.15 0.20 21.46
CA GLY A 199 15.07 0.54 20.40
C GLY A 199 16.54 0.36 20.75
N SER A 200 16.84 0.18 22.03
CA SER A 200 18.20 0.04 22.54
C SER A 200 18.73 -1.36 22.33
N THR A 201 19.99 -1.47 21.96
CA THR A 201 20.73 -2.74 21.93
C THR A 201 21.13 -3.16 23.35
N VAL A 202 21.51 -4.43 23.53
CA VAL A 202 22.00 -4.90 24.83
C VAL A 202 23.23 -4.08 25.32
N TRP A 203 23.98 -3.46 24.42
CA TRP A 203 25.15 -2.63 24.71
C TRP A 203 24.82 -1.26 25.32
N ASP A 204 23.57 -0.78 25.10
CA ASP A 204 23.11 0.52 25.59
C ASP A 204 22.53 0.42 27.00
N VAL A 205 22.16 -0.79 27.42
CA VAL A 205 21.53 -1.03 28.73
C VAL A 205 22.59 -1.06 29.83
N ARG A 206 22.46 -0.19 30.81
CA ARG A 206 23.35 -0.14 31.97
C ARG A 206 22.74 -0.84 33.17
N GLU A 207 21.45 -0.76 33.34
CA GLU A 207 20.73 -1.37 34.44
C GLU A 207 19.35 -1.84 33.95
N LEU A 208 18.98 -3.05 34.31
CA LEU A 208 17.64 -3.62 34.10
C LEU A 208 17.07 -4.05 35.46
N LYS A 209 15.95 -3.44 35.84
CA LYS A 209 15.20 -3.82 37.04
C LYS A 209 13.98 -4.62 36.65
N ILE A 210 13.81 -5.79 37.23
CA ILE A 210 12.66 -6.66 37.04
C ILE A 210 11.96 -6.81 38.36
N SER A 211 10.70 -6.38 38.45
CA SER A 211 9.85 -6.57 39.64
C SER A 211 8.46 -7.03 39.20
N GLY A 212 7.81 -7.85 39.99
CA GLY A 212 6.47 -8.34 39.75
C GLY A 212 5.87 -9.04 40.95
N LYS A 213 4.56 -9.24 40.93
CA LYS A 213 3.82 -9.80 42.07
C LYS A 213 4.34 -11.18 42.51
N ASP A 214 4.77 -11.98 41.53
CA ASP A 214 5.23 -13.37 41.76
C ASP A 214 6.69 -13.56 41.31
N ILE A 215 7.43 -12.48 41.09
CA ILE A 215 8.83 -12.48 40.66
C ILE A 215 9.65 -11.74 41.70
N ALA A 216 10.69 -12.40 42.26
CA ALA A 216 11.63 -11.71 43.13
C ALA A 216 12.32 -10.57 42.35
N ASP A 217 12.42 -9.42 43.00
CA ASP A 217 13.10 -8.26 42.41
C ASP A 217 14.52 -8.63 42.00
N LYS A 218 14.83 -8.39 40.73
CA LYS A 218 16.16 -8.60 40.14
C LYS A 218 16.69 -7.30 39.59
N VAL A 219 17.95 -7.04 39.88
CA VAL A 219 18.70 -5.95 39.25
C VAL A 219 19.87 -6.56 38.51
N LEU A 220 19.92 -6.34 37.22
CA LEU A 220 21.00 -6.73 36.33
C LEU A 220 21.77 -5.46 35.95
N THR A 221 23.06 -5.45 36.14
CA THR A 221 23.92 -4.32 35.78
C THR A 221 25.00 -4.77 34.84
N GLY A 222 25.35 -3.92 33.87
CA GLY A 222 26.40 -4.14 32.89
C GLY A 222 27.13 -2.84 32.58
N ASP A 223 28.32 -2.94 32.06
CA ASP A 223 29.13 -1.80 31.61
C ASP A 223 28.95 -1.49 30.12
N GLY A 224 28.14 -2.32 29.42
CA GLY A 224 27.87 -2.19 27.98
C GLY A 224 29.00 -2.68 27.08
N THR A 225 29.95 -3.43 27.62
CA THR A 225 31.11 -3.94 26.85
C THR A 225 30.98 -5.41 26.46
N SER A 226 30.16 -6.18 27.21
CA SER A 226 30.02 -7.62 27.01
C SER A 226 28.59 -8.10 27.33
N ARG A 227 28.10 -9.06 26.53
CA ARG A 227 26.83 -9.74 26.86
C ARG A 227 26.85 -10.51 28.16
N GLU A 228 28.03 -10.91 28.63
CA GLU A 228 28.22 -11.68 29.83
C GLU A 228 28.00 -10.81 31.08
N ASP A 229 28.10 -9.48 30.97
CA ASP A 229 27.86 -8.53 32.07
C ASP A 229 26.43 -8.53 32.58
N TYR A 230 25.45 -8.97 31.72
CA TYR A 230 24.04 -9.02 32.07
C TYR A 230 23.58 -10.37 32.64
N VAL A 231 24.49 -11.27 32.94
CA VAL A 231 24.17 -12.51 33.61
C VAL A 231 23.97 -12.22 35.08
N ALA A 232 22.79 -12.58 35.61
CA ALA A 232 22.48 -12.42 37.03
C ALA A 232 23.53 -13.17 37.88
N LYS A 233 24.23 -12.42 38.72
CA LYS A 233 25.08 -12.96 39.77
C LYS A 233 24.22 -13.38 40.96
#